data_a40ef28c91a5d285644491a0721cd1a8
#
_entry.id   a40ef28c91a5d285644491a0721cd1a8
#
_cell.length_a   1.000
_cell.length_b   1.000
_cell.length_c   1.000
_cell.angle_alpha   90.00
_cell.angle_beta   90.00
_cell.angle_gamma   90.00
#
_symmetry.space_group_name_H-M   'P 1'
#
loop_
_entity.id
_entity.type
_entity.pdbx_description
1 polymer ?
#
loop_
_entity_poly.entity_id
_entity_poly.type
_entity_poly.pdbx_seq_one_letter_code
_entity_poly.pdbx_strand_id
1 'polypeptide(L)'
;MTEVRPSSRFGWAALGTGAAALLLLSVAVFLLLRAVTVAAEPAEVTAARPQASTVERLVESPKKFLTYEERLTVVKERLTTFIARTWHKRRDDVAVIVEEAVSLGKASDIDPILILGVITVESGFNEKAVSKAGAQGLMQVHVRVHADKFEAHGGAETAFDPKANMAVGTAILVKYLAQQKTVAGALKFYVGAGYRKGDGGYARRVFLAESRLLTAVEKSPDAARQLVLRKKEGMSFRLLSGKRGDWSDFLALVRRATL
;
A
#
# COMPACT_ATOMS: atom_id res chain seq x y z
N MET A 1 48.48 -3.76 -56.53
CA MET A 1 49.91 -3.70 -56.16
C MET A 1 49.91 -3.80 -54.68
N THR A 2 50.31 -4.86 -54.33
CA THR A 2 51.29 -5.57 -53.49
C THR A 2 50.77 -5.70 -52.06
N GLU A 3 50.37 -6.89 -51.71
CA GLU A 3 51.14 -8.00 -51.08
C GLU A 3 51.84 -7.55 -49.79
N VAL A 4 51.70 -8.21 -48.64
CA VAL A 4 52.19 -9.58 -48.38
C VAL A 4 51.70 -10.03 -46.99
N ARG A 5 51.38 -11.31 -46.90
CA ARG A 5 51.29 -12.23 -45.78
C ARG A 5 52.61 -12.39 -44.96
N PRO A 6 52.60 -13.41 -44.09
CA PRO A 6 52.06 -13.70 -42.77
C PRO A 6 53.20 -14.16 -41.84
N SER A 7 52.89 -14.53 -40.62
CA SER A 7 53.44 -15.79 -40.08
C SER A 7 52.95 -16.09 -38.66
N SER A 8 52.32 -17.19 -38.63
CA SER A 8 52.13 -18.12 -37.55
C SER A 8 53.36 -18.41 -36.69
N ARG A 9 53.18 -18.62 -35.42
CA ARG A 9 53.69 -19.81 -34.69
C ARG A 9 52.98 -19.89 -33.32
N PHE A 10 52.04 -20.79 -33.25
CA PHE A 10 51.55 -21.35 -31.99
C PHE A 10 52.62 -22.29 -31.44
N GLY A 11 53.17 -21.98 -30.26
CA GLY A 11 53.98 -22.90 -29.46
C GLY A 11 53.12 -23.66 -28.48
N TRP A 12 52.92 -24.91 -28.73
CA TRP A 12 52.33 -25.86 -27.79
C TRP A 12 53.41 -26.29 -26.78
N ALA A 13 53.41 -25.72 -25.59
CA ALA A 13 54.13 -26.31 -24.46
C ALA A 13 53.70 -25.62 -23.14
N ALA A 14 52.65 -26.04 -22.52
CA ALA A 14 52.39 -25.93 -21.06
C ALA A 14 51.05 -26.57 -20.66
N LEU A 15 50.85 -27.84 -20.97
CA LEU A 15 49.75 -28.63 -20.40
C LEU A 15 50.37 -29.91 -19.79
N GLY A 16 51.02 -29.79 -18.65
CA GLY A 16 51.66 -30.93 -17.99
C GLY A 16 51.74 -30.89 -16.47
N THR A 17 51.51 -29.75 -15.84
CA THR A 17 51.73 -29.64 -14.39
C THR A 17 50.46 -29.44 -13.53
N GLY A 18 49.33 -29.13 -14.14
CA GLY A 18 48.05 -28.90 -13.40
C GLY A 18 47.31 -30.17 -12.99
N ALA A 19 47.39 -31.23 -13.82
CA ALA A 19 46.63 -32.45 -13.57
C ALA A 19 47.22 -33.31 -12.43
N ALA A 20 48.53 -33.31 -12.27
CA ALA A 20 49.17 -34.04 -11.17
C ALA A 20 48.95 -33.40 -9.81
N ALA A 21 48.89 -32.08 -9.74
CA ALA A 21 48.61 -31.35 -8.50
C ALA A 21 47.16 -31.54 -7.99
N LEU A 22 46.20 -31.61 -8.90
CA LEU A 22 44.78 -31.85 -8.55
C LEU A 22 44.53 -33.28 -8.07
N LEU A 23 45.26 -34.27 -8.63
CA LEU A 23 45.15 -35.67 -8.19
C LEU A 23 45.77 -35.89 -6.81
N LEU A 24 46.88 -35.22 -6.49
CA LEU A 24 47.49 -35.29 -5.15
C LEU A 24 46.64 -34.61 -4.08
N LEU A 25 45.98 -33.51 -4.42
CA LEU A 25 45.07 -32.83 -3.50
C LEU A 25 43.81 -33.68 -3.17
N SER A 26 43.24 -34.33 -4.17
CA SER A 26 42.08 -35.20 -3.98
C SER A 26 42.38 -36.45 -3.14
N VAL A 27 43.57 -37.05 -3.29
CA VAL A 27 44.03 -38.18 -2.48
C VAL A 27 44.30 -37.73 -1.03
N ALA A 28 44.88 -36.57 -0.82
CA ALA A 28 45.14 -36.01 0.52
C ALA A 28 43.82 -35.72 1.28
N VAL A 29 42.82 -35.15 0.62
CA VAL A 29 41.49 -34.91 1.20
C VAL A 29 40.79 -36.22 1.51
N PHE A 30 40.90 -37.23 0.63
CA PHE A 30 40.29 -38.54 0.87
C PHE A 30 40.92 -39.29 2.04
N LEU A 31 42.26 -39.21 2.21
CA LEU A 31 42.98 -39.79 3.32
C LEU A 31 42.70 -39.07 4.65
N LEU A 32 42.53 -37.74 4.61
CA LEU A 32 42.14 -36.93 5.79
C LEU A 32 40.70 -37.26 6.25
N LEU A 33 39.80 -37.45 5.31
CA LEU A 33 38.41 -37.86 5.59
C LEU A 33 38.34 -39.30 6.17
N ARG A 34 39.26 -40.22 5.78
CA ARG A 34 39.33 -41.55 6.37
C ARG A 34 39.97 -41.56 7.76
N ALA A 35 40.89 -40.67 8.07
CA ALA A 35 41.50 -40.58 9.40
C ALA A 35 40.50 -40.06 10.47
N VAL A 36 39.50 -39.27 10.08
CA VAL A 36 38.47 -38.77 10.98
C VAL A 36 37.42 -39.86 11.30
N THR A 37 37.30 -40.90 10.47
CA THR A 37 36.26 -41.95 10.67
C THR A 37 36.76 -43.16 11.46
N VAL A 38 38.04 -43.24 11.87
CA VAL A 38 38.58 -44.42 12.60
C VAL A 38 38.79 -44.17 14.10
N ALA A 39 38.52 -42.95 14.60
CA ALA A 39 38.72 -42.61 16.01
C ALA A 39 37.36 -42.22 16.71
N ALA A 40 36.35 -43.04 16.53
CA ALA A 40 35.14 -42.91 17.35
C ALA A 40 34.74 -44.30 17.80
N GLU A 41 35.28 -44.76 18.93
CA GLU A 41 34.64 -45.83 19.70
C GLU A 41 33.23 -45.37 20.12
N PRO A 42 32.24 -46.26 20.08
CA PRO A 42 30.89 -45.91 20.55
C PRO A 42 30.91 -45.75 22.06
N ALA A 43 31.06 -44.52 22.53
CA ALA A 43 30.63 -44.18 23.88
C ALA A 43 29.13 -44.43 23.92
N GLU A 44 28.72 -45.32 24.81
CA GLU A 44 27.34 -45.63 25.15
C GLU A 44 26.66 -44.33 25.63
N VAL A 45 26.15 -43.52 24.65
CA VAL A 45 25.29 -42.39 24.95
C VAL A 45 23.95 -42.99 25.35
N THR A 46 23.73 -43.12 26.67
CA THR A 46 22.40 -43.26 27.23
C THR A 46 21.60 -42.09 26.71
N ALA A 47 20.87 -42.33 25.62
CA ALA A 47 19.97 -41.36 25.04
C ALA A 47 18.91 -41.03 26.10
N ALA A 48 19.12 -39.94 26.81
CA ALA A 48 18.06 -39.33 27.59
C ALA A 48 16.98 -38.97 26.60
N ARG A 49 15.90 -39.74 26.59
CA ARG A 49 14.68 -39.49 25.84
C ARG A 49 14.30 -38.03 26.12
N PRO A 50 14.19 -37.15 25.14
CA PRO A 50 13.75 -35.75 25.38
C PRO A 50 12.42 -35.84 26.12
N GLN A 51 12.36 -35.27 27.32
CA GLN A 51 11.12 -35.27 28.10
C GLN A 51 10.06 -34.55 27.27
N ALA A 52 8.84 -35.11 27.23
CA ALA A 52 7.70 -34.60 26.48
C ALA A 52 7.45 -33.07 26.69
N SER A 53 7.89 -32.53 27.83
CA SER A 53 7.84 -31.09 28.16
C SER A 53 8.65 -30.18 27.23
N THR A 54 9.65 -30.70 26.50
CA THR A 54 10.47 -29.89 25.59
C THR A 54 9.83 -29.81 24.19
N VAL A 55 9.10 -30.83 23.78
CA VAL A 55 8.38 -30.86 22.51
C VAL A 55 7.11 -30.01 22.60
N GLU A 56 6.46 -29.95 23.74
CA GLU A 56 5.31 -29.07 23.98
C GLU A 56 5.68 -27.58 24.00
N ARG A 57 6.93 -27.23 24.33
CA ARG A 57 7.40 -25.82 24.30
C ARG A 57 7.73 -25.31 22.89
N LEU A 58 7.85 -26.21 21.92
CA LEU A 58 8.05 -25.86 20.48
C LEU A 58 6.74 -25.87 19.70
N VAL A 59 5.61 -26.17 20.31
CA VAL A 59 4.32 -25.82 19.76
C VAL A 59 4.23 -24.30 19.84
N GLU A 60 4.61 -23.62 18.75
CA GLU A 60 4.38 -22.20 18.58
C GLU A 60 2.98 -21.88 19.08
N SER A 61 2.90 -20.95 20.03
CA SER A 61 1.63 -20.39 20.45
C SER A 61 0.85 -20.06 19.17
N PRO A 62 -0.41 -20.52 19.02
CA PRO A 62 -1.14 -20.40 17.77
C PRO A 62 -1.07 -18.94 17.34
N LYS A 63 -0.56 -18.68 16.13
CA LYS A 63 -0.51 -17.32 15.58
C LYS A 63 -1.90 -16.74 15.76
N LYS A 64 -2.06 -15.80 16.68
CA LYS A 64 -3.35 -15.19 16.98
C LYS A 64 -3.82 -14.52 15.71
N PHE A 65 -4.80 -15.10 15.03
CA PHE A 65 -5.41 -14.45 13.88
C PHE A 65 -6.19 -13.25 14.37
N LEU A 66 -5.81 -12.07 13.88
CA LEU A 66 -6.53 -10.85 14.21
C LEU A 66 -7.99 -10.95 13.78
N THR A 67 -8.89 -10.53 14.62
CA THR A 67 -10.30 -10.30 14.29
C THR A 67 -10.42 -9.18 13.25
N TYR A 68 -11.58 -9.03 12.66
CA TYR A 68 -11.86 -7.90 11.75
C TYR A 68 -11.63 -6.54 12.42
N GLU A 69 -12.10 -6.36 13.64
CA GLU A 69 -11.97 -5.10 14.39
C GLU A 69 -10.52 -4.78 14.74
N GLU A 70 -9.73 -5.80 15.12
CA GLU A 70 -8.30 -5.62 15.36
C GLU A 70 -7.56 -5.21 14.06
N ARG A 71 -7.90 -5.81 12.92
CA ARG A 71 -7.31 -5.42 11.62
C ARG A 71 -7.74 -4.03 11.19
N LEU A 72 -9.01 -3.67 11.39
CA LEU A 72 -9.51 -2.33 11.11
C LEU A 72 -8.77 -1.29 11.95
N THR A 73 -8.55 -1.57 13.23
CA THR A 73 -7.77 -0.72 14.12
C THR A 73 -6.34 -0.54 13.60
N VAL A 74 -5.67 -1.61 13.16
CA VAL A 74 -4.33 -1.55 12.54
C VAL A 74 -4.33 -0.66 11.30
N VAL A 75 -5.34 -0.78 10.43
CA VAL A 75 -5.45 0.04 9.21
C VAL A 75 -5.61 1.52 9.56
N LYS A 76 -6.56 1.85 10.45
CA LYS A 76 -6.79 3.23 10.92
C LYS A 76 -5.52 3.83 11.53
N GLU A 77 -4.84 3.07 12.36
CA GLU A 77 -3.60 3.48 13.03
C GLU A 77 -2.47 3.79 12.05
N ARG A 78 -2.27 2.92 11.04
CA ARG A 78 -1.26 3.12 9.99
C ARG A 78 -1.56 4.36 9.15
N LEU A 79 -2.83 4.54 8.75
CA LEU A 79 -3.27 5.73 8.01
C LEU A 79 -3.04 6.99 8.84
N THR A 80 -3.48 7.01 10.10
CA THR A 80 -3.29 8.14 11.02
C THR A 80 -1.84 8.51 11.17
N THR A 81 -0.97 7.52 11.44
CA THR A 81 0.47 7.75 11.61
C THR A 81 1.12 8.27 10.33
N PHE A 82 0.78 7.68 9.18
CA PHE A 82 1.32 8.11 7.89
C PHE A 82 0.90 9.53 7.54
N ILE A 83 -0.39 9.86 7.67
CA ILE A 83 -0.94 11.18 7.36
C ILE A 83 -0.35 12.23 8.29
N ALA A 84 -0.37 11.99 9.60
CA ALA A 84 0.15 12.94 10.60
C ALA A 84 1.60 13.31 10.31
N ARG A 85 2.45 12.32 10.03
CA ARG A 85 3.86 12.53 9.67
C ARG A 85 4.06 13.24 8.34
N THR A 86 3.31 12.84 7.30
CA THR A 86 3.52 13.32 5.94
C THR A 86 3.06 14.77 5.76
N TRP A 87 1.97 15.15 6.41
CA TRP A 87 1.40 16.51 6.32
C TRP A 87 1.63 17.36 7.56
N HIS A 88 2.46 16.90 8.50
CA HIS A 88 2.80 17.61 9.75
C HIS A 88 1.57 18.06 10.53
N LYS A 89 0.60 17.13 10.71
CA LYS A 89 -0.64 17.36 11.43
C LYS A 89 -0.58 16.71 12.83
N ARG A 90 -1.38 17.24 13.76
CA ARG A 90 -1.55 16.59 15.06
C ARG A 90 -2.21 15.23 14.84
N ARG A 91 -1.67 14.23 15.54
CA ARG A 91 -2.14 12.85 15.40
C ARG A 91 -3.63 12.69 15.74
N ASP A 92 -4.07 13.37 16.80
CA ASP A 92 -5.46 13.28 17.27
C ASP A 92 -6.45 13.87 16.26
N ASP A 93 -6.11 15.01 15.63
CA ASP A 93 -6.93 15.61 14.58
C ASP A 93 -7.05 14.68 13.38
N VAL A 94 -5.94 14.05 12.99
CA VAL A 94 -5.92 13.07 11.90
C VAL A 94 -6.71 11.82 12.25
N ALA A 95 -6.66 11.35 13.50
CA ALA A 95 -7.41 10.19 13.95
C ALA A 95 -8.93 10.41 13.78
N VAL A 96 -9.42 11.60 14.10
CA VAL A 96 -10.82 11.99 13.88
C VAL A 96 -11.17 11.95 12.39
N ILE A 97 -10.30 12.47 11.52
CA ILE A 97 -10.52 12.47 10.07
C ILE A 97 -10.54 11.03 9.50
N VAL A 98 -9.62 10.17 9.94
CA VAL A 98 -9.56 8.77 9.49
C VAL A 98 -10.80 8.00 9.95
N GLU A 99 -11.22 8.19 11.21
CA GLU A 99 -12.43 7.57 11.75
C GLU A 99 -13.67 7.99 10.98
N GLU A 100 -13.81 9.29 10.73
CA GLU A 100 -14.92 9.84 9.97
C GLU A 100 -14.94 9.33 8.52
N ALA A 101 -13.78 9.24 7.86
CA ALA A 101 -13.67 8.67 6.52
C ALA A 101 -14.16 7.22 6.47
N VAL A 102 -13.80 6.40 7.47
CA VAL A 102 -14.25 5.01 7.59
C VAL A 102 -15.77 4.94 7.83
N SER A 103 -16.30 5.80 8.71
CA SER A 103 -17.72 5.88 9.03
C SER A 103 -18.55 6.26 7.78
N LEU A 104 -18.17 7.34 7.12
CA LEU A 104 -18.82 7.82 5.89
C LEU A 104 -18.71 6.81 4.75
N GLY A 105 -17.53 6.18 4.61
CA GLY A 105 -17.31 5.13 3.62
C GLY A 105 -18.27 3.96 3.80
N LYS A 106 -18.42 3.49 5.03
CA LYS A 106 -19.37 2.43 5.38
C LYS A 106 -20.83 2.84 5.13
N ALA A 107 -21.20 4.04 5.55
CA ALA A 107 -22.57 4.54 5.42
C ALA A 107 -22.98 4.79 3.96
N SER A 108 -22.04 5.16 3.10
CA SER A 108 -22.30 5.58 1.71
C SER A 108 -21.84 4.57 0.65
N ASP A 109 -21.36 3.39 1.05
CA ASP A 109 -20.78 2.37 0.18
C ASP A 109 -19.68 2.94 -0.74
N ILE A 110 -18.75 3.74 -0.15
CA ILE A 110 -17.61 4.34 -0.83
C ILE A 110 -16.31 3.94 -0.14
N ASP A 111 -15.22 3.81 -0.91
CA ASP A 111 -13.89 3.51 -0.37
C ASP A 111 -13.37 4.68 0.50
N PRO A 112 -13.14 4.50 1.80
CA PRO A 112 -12.54 5.53 2.66
C PRO A 112 -11.19 6.07 2.15
N ILE A 113 -10.43 5.24 1.44
CA ILE A 113 -9.15 5.65 0.84
C ILE A 113 -9.39 6.68 -0.27
N LEU A 114 -10.50 6.58 -1.01
CA LEU A 114 -10.88 7.59 -2.00
C LEU A 114 -11.25 8.93 -1.30
N ILE A 115 -12.01 8.89 -0.20
CA ILE A 115 -12.32 10.08 0.59
C ILE A 115 -11.03 10.76 1.06
N LEU A 116 -10.13 10.00 1.69
CA LEU A 116 -8.83 10.51 2.15
C LEU A 116 -7.94 10.99 1.00
N GLY A 117 -8.03 10.35 -0.17
CA GLY A 117 -7.36 10.76 -1.40
C GLY A 117 -7.81 12.13 -1.89
N VAL A 118 -9.12 12.39 -1.85
CA VAL A 118 -9.69 13.70 -2.15
C VAL A 118 -9.21 14.74 -1.14
N ILE A 119 -9.31 14.48 0.16
CA ILE A 119 -8.83 15.40 1.22
C ILE A 119 -7.35 15.73 1.03
N THR A 120 -6.55 14.73 0.66
CA THR A 120 -5.12 14.94 0.36
C THR A 120 -4.90 15.99 -0.72
N VAL A 121 -5.69 15.95 -1.79
CA VAL A 121 -5.53 16.86 -2.95
C VAL A 121 -6.15 18.23 -2.70
N GLU A 122 -7.27 18.27 -1.97
CA GLU A 122 -8.03 19.49 -1.73
C GLU A 122 -7.38 20.40 -0.68
N SER A 123 -7.02 19.86 0.46
CA SER A 123 -6.57 20.67 1.60
C SER A 123 -5.24 20.23 2.21
N GLY A 124 -4.73 19.03 1.84
CA GLY A 124 -3.62 18.42 2.57
C GLY A 124 -3.91 18.29 4.06
N PHE A 125 -5.13 17.89 4.39
CA PHE A 125 -5.60 17.74 5.78
C PHE A 125 -5.62 19.05 6.58
N ASN A 126 -5.82 20.19 5.91
CA ASN A 126 -6.04 21.48 6.58
C ASN A 126 -7.54 21.78 6.67
N GLU A 127 -8.10 21.63 7.86
CA GLU A 127 -9.52 21.89 8.12
C GLU A 127 -9.94 23.35 7.91
N LYS A 128 -8.96 24.29 8.03
CA LYS A 128 -9.19 25.72 7.85
C LYS A 128 -8.80 26.24 6.47
N ALA A 129 -8.61 25.33 5.50
CA ALA A 129 -8.24 25.71 4.15
C ALA A 129 -9.35 26.53 3.47
N VAL A 130 -8.95 27.61 2.80
CA VAL A 130 -9.85 28.42 1.97
C VAL A 130 -9.16 28.66 0.63
N SER A 131 -9.82 28.30 -0.47
CA SER A 131 -9.30 28.55 -1.81
C SER A 131 -9.60 29.99 -2.27
N LYS A 132 -8.88 30.46 -3.29
CA LYS A 132 -9.16 31.75 -3.93
C LYS A 132 -10.60 31.86 -4.46
N ALA A 133 -11.21 30.74 -4.83
CA ALA A 133 -12.58 30.66 -5.31
C ALA A 133 -13.62 30.53 -4.18
N GLY A 134 -13.19 30.49 -2.91
CA GLY A 134 -14.08 30.43 -1.75
C GLY A 134 -14.51 29.01 -1.35
N ALA A 135 -13.85 27.98 -1.85
CA ALA A 135 -14.04 26.61 -1.34
C ALA A 135 -13.39 26.49 0.04
N GLN A 136 -14.03 25.74 0.96
CA GLN A 136 -13.67 25.71 2.38
C GLN A 136 -13.50 24.28 2.93
N GLY A 137 -12.61 24.15 3.91
CA GLY A 137 -12.44 22.97 4.74
C GLY A 137 -11.68 21.81 4.08
N LEU A 138 -11.75 20.64 4.70
CA LEU A 138 -10.97 19.44 4.32
C LEU A 138 -11.20 19.00 2.87
N MET A 139 -12.45 18.99 2.42
CA MET A 139 -12.86 18.55 1.08
C MET A 139 -13.13 19.73 0.13
N GLN A 140 -12.76 20.96 0.51
CA GLN A 140 -12.89 22.18 -0.28
C GLN A 140 -14.29 22.37 -0.89
N VAL A 141 -15.30 22.34 -0.03
CA VAL A 141 -16.70 22.50 -0.44
C VAL A 141 -17.03 23.98 -0.65
N HIS A 142 -17.69 24.30 -1.76
CA HIS A 142 -18.24 25.63 -2.01
C HIS A 142 -19.54 25.84 -1.25
N VAL A 143 -19.47 26.48 -0.08
CA VAL A 143 -20.62 26.68 0.84
C VAL A 143 -21.79 27.35 0.14
N ARG A 144 -21.56 28.38 -0.67
CA ARG A 144 -22.63 29.09 -1.40
C ARG A 144 -23.41 28.18 -2.37
N VAL A 145 -22.76 27.17 -2.92
CA VAL A 145 -23.36 26.23 -3.89
C VAL A 145 -24.06 25.08 -3.19
N HIS A 146 -23.62 24.74 -1.98
CA HIS A 146 -24.03 23.57 -1.25
C HIS A 146 -24.56 23.91 0.15
N ALA A 147 -25.11 25.13 0.33
CA ALA A 147 -25.66 25.59 1.60
C ALA A 147 -26.76 24.65 2.11
N ASP A 148 -27.62 24.17 1.20
CA ASP A 148 -28.65 23.18 1.46
C ASP A 148 -28.15 21.90 2.15
N LYS A 149 -26.94 21.49 1.83
CA LYS A 149 -26.34 20.29 2.41
C LYS A 149 -25.75 20.54 3.79
N PHE A 150 -25.30 21.77 4.06
CA PHE A 150 -24.81 22.13 5.38
C PHE A 150 -25.91 22.30 6.41
N GLU A 151 -27.18 22.59 6.00
CA GLU A 151 -28.29 22.74 6.93
C GLU A 151 -28.47 21.54 7.86
N ALA A 152 -28.31 20.32 7.33
CA ALA A 152 -28.38 19.09 8.13
C ALA A 152 -27.23 18.93 9.14
N HIS A 153 -26.20 19.78 9.06
CA HIS A 153 -24.98 19.73 9.88
C HIS A 153 -24.79 20.99 10.72
N GLY A 154 -25.83 21.84 10.85
CA GLY A 154 -25.80 23.04 11.66
C GLY A 154 -25.62 24.35 10.87
N GLY A 155 -25.60 24.30 9.53
CA GLY A 155 -25.53 25.49 8.68
C GLY A 155 -24.14 25.76 8.08
N ALA A 156 -24.06 26.83 7.32
CA ALA A 156 -22.89 27.22 6.54
C ALA A 156 -21.61 27.45 7.40
N GLU A 157 -21.78 27.84 8.64
CA GLU A 157 -20.71 28.10 9.62
C GLU A 157 -19.93 26.84 9.99
N THR A 158 -20.53 25.66 9.80
CA THR A 158 -19.88 24.36 10.07
C THR A 158 -18.94 23.91 8.94
N ALA A 159 -18.74 24.72 7.91
CA ALA A 159 -17.87 24.37 6.78
C ALA A 159 -16.40 24.07 7.16
N PHE A 160 -15.95 24.56 8.31
CA PHE A 160 -14.63 24.27 8.88
C PHE A 160 -14.65 23.18 9.96
N ASP A 161 -15.83 22.68 10.33
CA ASP A 161 -15.93 21.48 11.15
C ASP A 161 -15.54 20.25 10.32
N PRO A 162 -14.58 19.43 10.75
CA PRO A 162 -14.10 18.29 9.99
C PRO A 162 -15.19 17.32 9.59
N LYS A 163 -16.12 16.99 10.51
CA LYS A 163 -17.18 16.02 10.26
C LYS A 163 -18.24 16.56 9.31
N ALA A 164 -18.71 17.78 9.54
CA ALA A 164 -19.68 18.43 8.67
C ALA A 164 -19.13 18.59 7.23
N ASN A 165 -17.89 19.08 7.10
CA ASN A 165 -17.25 19.27 5.80
C ASN A 165 -17.07 17.94 5.05
N MET A 166 -16.62 16.90 5.75
CA MET A 166 -16.44 15.57 5.18
C MET A 166 -17.77 14.93 4.79
N ALA A 167 -18.79 15.06 5.61
CA ALA A 167 -20.13 14.54 5.31
C ALA A 167 -20.70 15.17 4.03
N VAL A 168 -20.67 16.51 3.93
CA VAL A 168 -21.14 17.23 2.74
C VAL A 168 -20.29 16.92 1.51
N GLY A 169 -18.96 16.96 1.64
CA GLY A 169 -18.05 16.65 0.53
C GLY A 169 -18.21 15.22 0.02
N THR A 170 -18.38 14.25 0.93
CA THR A 170 -18.64 12.86 0.59
C THR A 170 -19.99 12.69 -0.13
N ALA A 171 -21.06 13.34 0.35
CA ALA A 171 -22.36 13.30 -0.31
C ALA A 171 -22.29 13.85 -1.75
N ILE A 172 -21.53 14.91 -1.99
CA ILE A 172 -21.28 15.46 -3.33
C ILE A 172 -20.53 14.42 -4.19
N LEU A 173 -19.49 13.80 -3.65
CA LEU A 173 -18.70 12.78 -4.36
C LEU A 173 -19.55 11.56 -4.73
N VAL A 174 -20.35 11.05 -3.78
CA VAL A 174 -21.28 9.93 -4.00
C VAL A 174 -22.28 10.24 -5.11
N LYS A 175 -22.87 11.46 -5.11
CA LYS A 175 -23.74 11.91 -6.20
C LYS A 175 -23.05 11.76 -7.57
N TYR A 176 -21.82 12.22 -7.69
CA TYR A 176 -21.10 12.13 -8.97
C TYR A 176 -20.68 10.70 -9.30
N LEU A 177 -20.34 9.87 -8.31
CA LEU A 177 -20.06 8.43 -8.52
C LEU A 177 -21.30 7.70 -9.06
N ALA A 178 -22.50 8.08 -8.60
CA ALA A 178 -23.74 7.53 -9.13
C ALA A 178 -24.04 7.97 -10.57
N GLN A 179 -23.66 9.18 -10.93
CA GLN A 179 -23.93 9.77 -12.26
C GLN A 179 -22.90 9.39 -13.33
N GLN A 180 -21.67 9.09 -12.94
CA GLN A 180 -20.57 8.85 -13.85
C GLN A 180 -20.24 7.36 -14.00
N LYS A 181 -19.73 6.96 -15.18
CA LYS A 181 -19.34 5.57 -15.44
C LYS A 181 -18.03 5.17 -14.74
N THR A 182 -17.21 6.13 -14.36
CA THR A 182 -15.89 5.90 -13.78
C THR A 182 -15.60 6.83 -12.60
N VAL A 183 -14.75 6.41 -11.67
CA VAL A 183 -14.27 7.26 -10.57
C VAL A 183 -13.58 8.53 -11.13
N ALA A 184 -12.79 8.41 -12.20
CA ALA A 184 -12.17 9.57 -12.83
C ALA A 184 -13.20 10.56 -13.37
N GLY A 185 -14.31 10.07 -13.95
CA GLY A 185 -15.43 10.91 -14.37
C GLY A 185 -16.08 11.64 -13.21
N ALA A 186 -16.34 10.94 -12.11
CA ALA A 186 -16.90 11.53 -10.89
C ALA A 186 -15.97 12.61 -10.31
N LEU A 187 -14.69 12.33 -10.21
CA LEU A 187 -13.67 13.28 -9.75
C LEU A 187 -13.57 14.52 -10.66
N LYS A 188 -13.72 14.34 -11.97
CA LYS A 188 -13.78 15.45 -12.93
C LYS A 188 -14.95 16.39 -12.65
N PHE A 189 -16.13 15.86 -12.33
CA PHE A 189 -17.28 16.66 -11.93
C PHE A 189 -17.09 17.28 -10.55
N TYR A 190 -16.51 16.55 -9.62
CA TYR A 190 -16.23 17.03 -8.27
C TYR A 190 -15.39 18.32 -8.28
N VAL A 191 -14.31 18.36 -9.08
CA VAL A 191 -13.43 19.53 -9.21
C VAL A 191 -14.05 20.66 -10.06
N GLY A 192 -15.30 20.54 -10.47
CA GLY A 192 -15.97 21.54 -11.31
C GLY A 192 -15.52 21.56 -12.77
N ALA A 193 -14.86 20.51 -13.26
CA ALA A 193 -14.39 20.41 -14.64
C ALA A 193 -15.29 19.54 -15.55
N GLY A 194 -16.49 19.19 -15.09
CA GLY A 194 -17.37 18.23 -15.75
C GLY A 194 -17.55 18.46 -17.25
N TYR A 195 -17.75 19.68 -17.64
CA TYR A 195 -17.98 20.08 -19.05
C TYR A 195 -16.72 20.54 -19.80
N ARG A 196 -15.55 20.53 -19.16
CA ARG A 196 -14.27 20.88 -19.79
C ARG A 196 -13.67 19.68 -20.52
N LYS A 197 -12.73 19.93 -21.45
CA LYS A 197 -12.02 18.84 -22.16
C LYS A 197 -11.25 17.91 -21.20
N GLY A 198 -10.68 18.46 -20.10
CA GLY A 198 -9.93 17.71 -19.10
C GLY A 198 -10.17 18.25 -17.69
N ASP A 199 -9.68 17.52 -16.70
CA ASP A 199 -9.77 17.85 -15.26
C ASP A 199 -8.51 18.51 -14.71
N GLY A 200 -7.57 18.91 -15.55
CA GLY A 200 -6.28 19.47 -15.12
C GLY A 200 -5.41 18.46 -14.34
N GLY A 201 -5.64 17.18 -14.56
CA GLY A 201 -4.92 16.10 -13.87
C GLY A 201 -5.40 15.85 -12.43
N TYR A 202 -6.61 16.32 -12.08
CA TYR A 202 -7.16 16.18 -10.74
C TYR A 202 -7.32 14.71 -10.35
N ALA A 203 -8.03 13.92 -11.15
CA ALA A 203 -8.22 12.49 -10.87
C ALA A 203 -6.87 11.74 -10.72
N ARG A 204 -5.88 12.10 -11.55
CA ARG A 204 -4.54 11.52 -11.42
C ARG A 204 -3.91 11.84 -10.07
N ARG A 205 -4.05 13.09 -9.58
CA ARG A 205 -3.52 13.47 -8.26
C ARG A 205 -4.21 12.69 -7.14
N VAL A 206 -5.53 12.53 -7.21
CA VAL A 206 -6.29 11.73 -6.22
C VAL A 206 -5.82 10.28 -6.24
N PHE A 207 -5.67 9.64 -7.40
CA PHE A 207 -5.19 8.25 -7.50
C PHE A 207 -3.75 8.07 -7.00
N LEU A 208 -2.89 9.06 -7.17
CA LEU A 208 -1.55 9.05 -6.58
C LEU A 208 -1.59 9.18 -5.05
N ALA A 209 -2.51 10.00 -4.52
CA ALA A 209 -2.72 10.12 -3.08
C ALA A 209 -3.22 8.80 -2.49
N GLU A 210 -4.23 8.18 -3.09
CA GLU A 210 -4.71 6.85 -2.70
C GLU A 210 -3.59 5.80 -2.70
N SER A 211 -2.75 5.79 -3.74
CA SER A 211 -1.60 4.86 -3.81
C SER A 211 -0.64 5.02 -2.64
N ARG A 212 -0.35 6.25 -2.22
CA ARG A 212 0.51 6.52 -1.06
C ARG A 212 -0.11 6.03 0.24
N LEU A 213 -1.42 6.27 0.41
CA LEU A 213 -2.17 5.80 1.57
C LEU A 213 -2.19 4.27 1.65
N LEU A 214 -2.44 3.60 0.54
CA LEU A 214 -2.42 2.13 0.45
C LEU A 214 -1.03 1.55 0.74
N THR A 215 0.03 2.17 0.22
CA THR A 215 1.41 1.76 0.52
C THR A 215 1.70 1.82 2.02
N ALA A 216 1.18 2.84 2.70
CA ALA A 216 1.35 2.98 4.15
C ALA A 216 0.65 1.85 4.94
N VAL A 217 -0.48 1.36 4.44
CA VAL A 217 -1.23 0.27 5.08
C VAL A 217 -0.63 -1.10 4.75
N GLU A 218 -0.36 -1.38 3.48
CA GLU A 218 0.02 -2.72 3.00
C GLU A 218 1.52 -3.04 3.16
N LYS A 219 2.36 -2.06 3.45
CA LYS A 219 3.84 -2.21 3.44
C LYS A 219 4.37 -2.82 2.12
N SER A 220 3.54 -2.89 1.08
CA SER A 220 3.88 -3.43 -0.24
C SER A 220 3.74 -2.35 -1.31
N PRO A 221 4.87 -1.84 -1.84
CA PRO A 221 4.84 -0.84 -2.91
C PRO A 221 4.16 -1.33 -4.19
N ASP A 222 4.19 -2.64 -4.46
CA ASP A 222 3.70 -3.22 -5.70
C ASP A 222 2.17 -3.27 -5.76
N ALA A 223 1.50 -3.61 -4.66
CA ALA A 223 0.04 -3.58 -4.59
C ALA A 223 -0.51 -2.17 -4.86
N ALA A 224 0.11 -1.16 -4.27
CA ALA A 224 -0.25 0.24 -4.48
C ALA A 224 0.01 0.71 -5.92
N ARG A 225 1.13 0.31 -6.54
CA ARG A 225 1.44 0.60 -7.95
C ARG A 225 0.43 -0.04 -8.90
N GLN A 226 0.07 -1.28 -8.67
CA GLN A 226 -0.93 -2.01 -9.46
C GLN A 226 -2.28 -1.29 -9.45
N LEU A 227 -2.72 -0.79 -8.30
CA LEU A 227 -3.99 -0.06 -8.19
C LEU A 227 -3.97 1.25 -8.99
N VAL A 228 -2.88 2.02 -8.92
CA VAL A 228 -2.74 3.26 -9.70
C VAL A 228 -2.75 3.00 -11.20
N LEU A 229 -2.03 1.97 -11.65
CA LEU A 229 -2.01 1.59 -13.06
C LEU A 229 -3.42 1.21 -13.54
N ARG A 230 -4.13 0.39 -12.79
CA ARG A 230 -5.52 -0.01 -13.12
C ARG A 230 -6.49 1.17 -13.15
N LYS A 231 -6.39 2.10 -12.19
CA LYS A 231 -7.21 3.33 -12.16
C LYS A 231 -6.84 4.30 -13.30
N LYS A 232 -5.56 4.37 -13.72
CA LYS A 232 -5.07 5.23 -14.80
C LYS A 232 -5.51 4.76 -16.18
N GLU A 233 -5.57 3.47 -16.41
CA GLU A 233 -5.94 2.86 -17.69
C GLU A 233 -7.44 2.89 -17.95
N GLY A 234 -8.23 3.53 -17.07
CA GLY A 234 -9.69 3.57 -17.20
C GLY A 234 -10.32 2.17 -17.06
N MET A 235 -9.50 1.19 -16.68
CA MET A 235 -10.01 -0.13 -16.32
C MET A 235 -10.96 0.08 -15.17
N SER A 236 -12.22 0.00 -15.51
CA SER A 236 -13.35 0.13 -14.63
C SER A 236 -13.05 -0.68 -13.36
N PHE A 237 -13.13 -0.06 -12.22
CA PHE A 237 -13.17 -0.68 -10.89
C PHE A 237 -14.11 -1.90 -10.84
N ARG A 238 -14.98 -1.98 -11.81
CA ARG A 238 -15.91 -3.07 -12.10
C ARG A 238 -15.26 -4.44 -12.26
N LEU A 239 -13.97 -4.54 -12.57
CA LEU A 239 -13.27 -5.83 -12.77
C LEU A 239 -12.77 -6.47 -11.47
N LEU A 240 -12.71 -5.75 -10.35
CA LEU A 240 -12.24 -6.27 -9.07
C LEU A 240 -13.36 -6.51 -8.04
N SER A 241 -14.46 -5.77 -8.08
CA SER A 241 -15.55 -5.86 -7.10
C SER A 241 -16.96 -5.72 -7.68
N GLY A 242 -17.08 -5.44 -8.97
CA GLY A 242 -18.37 -5.17 -9.62
C GLY A 242 -18.96 -3.78 -9.36
N LYS A 243 -18.39 -2.99 -8.45
CA LYS A 243 -18.84 -1.65 -8.08
C LYS A 243 -17.69 -0.64 -8.11
N ARG A 244 -17.99 0.66 -8.07
CA ARG A 244 -17.05 1.77 -8.30
C ARG A 244 -16.49 2.30 -6.98
N GLY A 245 -15.25 1.96 -6.63
CA GLY A 245 -14.59 2.53 -5.44
C GLY A 245 -15.43 2.38 -4.18
N ASP A 246 -16.03 1.21 -4.00
CA ASP A 246 -16.99 0.92 -2.96
C ASP A 246 -16.30 0.44 -1.67
N TRP A 247 -17.09 0.29 -0.63
CA TRP A 247 -16.66 -0.20 0.67
C TRP A 247 -15.99 -1.57 0.64
N SER A 248 -16.31 -2.41 -0.35
CA SER A 248 -15.75 -3.77 -0.46
C SER A 248 -14.23 -3.78 -0.73
N ASP A 249 -13.71 -2.76 -1.41
CA ASP A 249 -12.27 -2.59 -1.63
C ASP A 249 -11.55 -2.34 -0.31
N PHE A 250 -12.11 -1.47 0.54
CA PHE A 250 -11.60 -1.22 1.87
C PHE A 250 -11.67 -2.47 2.76
N LEU A 251 -12.77 -3.23 2.69
CA LEU A 251 -12.87 -4.51 3.41
C LEU A 251 -11.78 -5.51 2.99
N ALA A 252 -11.47 -5.57 1.70
CA ALA A 252 -10.37 -6.41 1.20
C ALA A 252 -9.00 -5.95 1.74
N LEU A 253 -8.77 -4.63 1.85
CA LEU A 253 -7.58 -4.07 2.47
C LEU A 253 -7.48 -4.46 3.95
N VAL A 254 -8.56 -4.31 4.71
CA VAL A 254 -8.62 -4.67 6.14
C VAL A 254 -8.34 -6.16 6.34
N ARG A 255 -8.90 -7.04 5.50
CA ARG A 255 -8.66 -8.49 5.59
C ARG A 255 -7.20 -8.88 5.40
N ARG A 256 -6.44 -8.13 4.60
CA ARG A 256 -5.01 -8.37 4.35
C ARG A 256 -4.09 -7.74 5.38
N ALA A 257 -4.58 -6.81 6.19
CA ALA A 257 -3.76 -6.13 7.18
C ALA A 257 -3.29 -7.12 8.27
N THR A 258 -1.98 -7.12 8.50
CA THR A 258 -1.31 -7.90 9.55
C THR A 258 -0.54 -6.96 10.47
N LEU A 259 -0.24 -7.41 11.66
CA LEU A 259 0.57 -6.64 12.63
C LEU A 259 2.00 -6.38 12.13
#